data_e01df7bfcfad4e06d256f762e7f0cae0
#
_entry.id   e01df7bfcfad4e06d256f762e7f0cae0
#
_cell.length_a   1.000
_cell.length_b   1.000
_cell.length_c   1.000
_cell.angle_alpha   90.00
_cell.angle_beta   90.00
_cell.angle_gamma   90.00
#
_symmetry.space_group_name_H-M   'P 1'
#
loop_
_entity.id
_entity.type
_entity.pdbx_description
1 polymer ?
#
loop_
_entity_poly.entity_id
_entity_poly.type
_entity_poly.pdbx_seq_one_letter_code
_entity_poly.pdbx_strand_id
1 'polypeptide(L)'
;MARTLVAGVDTSTQSCKVRVTDAETGELVRFGQAKHPNGTSVDPSYWWSAFQEAAEQAGGLDDVSALAVGGQQHGMVILDNQGNVIRDAMLWNDTSSAPQAAALIEKLGAAPAQDGEPEDPIARGKQRWVKAVGSSPVASYTLTKVAWVAENEPENAKKIAAICLPHDWLSWRIAGYGPVAEGEDAKILDRKS
;
A
#
# COMPACT_ATOMS: atom_id res chain seq x y z
N MET A 1 -6.85 37.64 -1.03
CA MET A 1 -6.54 36.67 0.03
C MET A 1 -5.49 35.72 -0.52
N ALA A 2 -4.56 35.22 0.29
CA ALA A 2 -3.62 34.19 -0.15
C ALA A 2 -4.42 32.91 -0.46
N ARG A 3 -4.10 32.21 -1.57
CA ARG A 3 -4.71 30.93 -1.91
C ARG A 3 -4.31 29.88 -0.89
N THR A 4 -5.24 29.07 -0.41
CA THR A 4 -4.95 27.88 0.37
C THR A 4 -4.70 26.72 -0.59
N LEU A 5 -3.48 26.18 -0.59
CA LEU A 5 -3.11 25.08 -1.48
C LEU A 5 -3.17 23.74 -0.75
N VAL A 6 -3.66 22.73 -1.46
CA VAL A 6 -3.67 21.33 -1.00
C VAL A 6 -3.06 20.41 -2.07
N ALA A 7 -2.45 19.31 -1.65
CA ALA A 7 -1.85 18.36 -2.56
C ALA A 7 -2.53 16.98 -2.50
N GLY A 8 -2.79 16.42 -3.67
CA GLY A 8 -3.16 15.01 -3.85
C GLY A 8 -2.00 14.26 -4.47
N VAL A 9 -1.62 13.14 -3.86
CA VAL A 9 -0.61 12.20 -4.37
C VAL A 9 -1.31 10.93 -4.82
N ASP A 10 -1.10 10.52 -6.08
CA ASP A 10 -1.54 9.23 -6.61
C ASP A 10 -0.30 8.37 -6.91
N THR A 11 -0.02 7.39 -6.04
CA THR A 11 1.04 6.39 -6.25
C THR A 11 0.43 5.09 -6.79
N SER A 12 0.07 5.11 -8.07
CA SER A 12 -0.50 3.96 -8.78
C SER A 12 0.60 2.99 -9.29
N THR A 13 0.22 1.96 -10.04
CA THR A 13 1.17 0.91 -10.47
C THR A 13 2.30 1.45 -11.36
N GLN A 14 2.04 2.44 -12.20
CA GLN A 14 2.96 2.89 -13.24
C GLN A 14 3.70 4.19 -12.92
N SER A 15 3.17 5.00 -12.01
CA SER A 15 3.73 6.32 -11.71
C SER A 15 3.22 6.88 -10.39
N CYS A 16 3.98 7.80 -9.82
CA CYS A 16 3.54 8.74 -8.81
C CYS A 16 3.18 10.06 -9.49
N LYS A 17 2.02 10.63 -9.13
CA LYS A 17 1.57 11.94 -9.56
C LYS A 17 1.32 12.82 -8.35
N VAL A 18 1.77 14.06 -8.41
CA VAL A 18 1.50 15.10 -7.41
C VAL A 18 0.69 16.20 -8.07
N ARG A 19 -0.50 16.49 -7.52
CA ARG A 19 -1.38 17.56 -7.97
C ARG A 19 -1.54 18.54 -6.84
N VAL A 20 -1.13 19.80 -7.05
CA VAL A 20 -1.38 20.89 -6.13
C VAL A 20 -2.54 21.71 -6.66
N THR A 21 -3.58 21.84 -5.86
CA THR A 21 -4.83 22.51 -6.21
C THR A 21 -5.17 23.61 -5.21
N ASP A 22 -5.92 24.60 -5.69
CA ASP A 22 -6.59 25.56 -4.81
C ASP A 22 -7.70 24.85 -4.03
N ALA A 23 -7.67 24.94 -2.71
CA ALA A 23 -8.61 24.22 -1.84
C ALA A 23 -10.06 24.71 -1.95
N GLU A 24 -10.29 25.95 -2.39
CA GLU A 24 -11.62 26.55 -2.50
C GLU A 24 -12.26 26.27 -3.87
N THR A 25 -11.44 26.35 -4.93
CA THR A 25 -11.94 26.27 -6.31
C THR A 25 -11.74 24.91 -6.96
N GLY A 26 -10.79 24.10 -6.43
CA GLY A 26 -10.33 22.83 -7.06
C GLY A 26 -9.47 23.04 -8.31
N GLU A 27 -9.13 24.30 -8.64
CA GLU A 27 -8.27 24.61 -9.79
C GLU A 27 -6.89 23.97 -9.64
N LEU A 28 -6.41 23.29 -10.68
CA LEU A 28 -5.05 22.76 -10.72
C LEU A 28 -4.05 23.91 -10.84
N VAL A 29 -3.18 24.04 -9.84
CA VAL A 29 -2.15 25.10 -9.79
C VAL A 29 -0.81 24.57 -10.29
N ARG A 30 -0.41 23.37 -9.86
CA ARG A 30 0.88 22.74 -10.22
C ARG A 30 0.70 21.23 -10.33
N PHE A 31 1.59 20.60 -11.13
CA PHE A 31 1.55 19.15 -11.36
C PHE A 31 2.96 18.61 -11.58
N GLY A 32 3.22 17.42 -11.08
CA GLY A 32 4.41 16.65 -11.36
C GLY A 32 4.09 15.16 -11.46
N GLN A 33 4.92 14.42 -12.21
CA GLN A 33 4.75 12.98 -12.40
C GLN A 33 6.09 12.30 -12.63
N ALA A 34 6.34 11.20 -11.92
CA ALA A 34 7.49 10.34 -12.09
C ALA A 34 7.07 8.89 -12.27
N LYS A 35 7.83 8.11 -13.05
CA LYS A 35 7.50 6.71 -13.37
C LYS A 35 7.92 5.76 -12.27
N HIS A 36 7.17 4.67 -12.11
CA HIS A 36 7.58 3.49 -11.34
C HIS A 36 8.17 2.42 -12.26
N PRO A 37 9.04 1.53 -11.73
CA PRO A 37 9.46 0.32 -12.42
C PRO A 37 8.26 -0.57 -12.76
N ASN A 38 8.32 -1.29 -13.87
CA ASN A 38 7.35 -2.32 -14.20
C ASN A 38 7.64 -3.60 -13.41
N GLY A 39 6.60 -4.35 -13.05
CA GLY A 39 6.76 -5.64 -12.38
C GLY A 39 5.53 -6.06 -11.58
N THR A 40 5.67 -7.19 -10.90
CA THR A 40 4.71 -7.70 -9.91
C THR A 40 5.25 -7.62 -8.49
N SER A 41 6.54 -7.26 -8.36
CA SER A 41 7.25 -7.00 -7.11
C SER A 41 8.16 -5.79 -7.29
N VAL A 42 8.25 -4.92 -6.28
CA VAL A 42 9.03 -3.68 -6.37
C VAL A 42 9.53 -3.26 -4.98
N ASP A 43 10.77 -2.76 -4.93
CA ASP A 43 11.27 -2.11 -3.72
C ASP A 43 10.48 -0.82 -3.45
N PRO A 44 9.86 -0.64 -2.28
CA PRO A 44 9.13 0.57 -1.92
C PRO A 44 9.93 1.87 -2.03
N SER A 45 11.26 1.83 -1.97
CA SER A 45 12.12 3.00 -2.15
C SER A 45 11.90 3.70 -3.50
N TYR A 46 11.51 2.95 -4.55
CA TYR A 46 11.15 3.55 -5.85
C TYR A 46 9.90 4.44 -5.76
N TRP A 47 8.94 4.11 -4.89
CA TRP A 47 7.76 4.98 -4.70
C TRP A 47 8.14 6.28 -3.99
N TRP A 48 9.07 6.18 -3.04
CA TRP A 48 9.61 7.34 -2.35
C TRP A 48 10.35 8.26 -3.31
N SER A 49 11.29 7.73 -4.10
CA SER A 49 12.04 8.50 -5.11
C SER A 49 11.12 9.12 -6.15
N ALA A 50 10.12 8.38 -6.63
CA ALA A 50 9.14 8.90 -7.58
C ALA A 50 8.25 10.00 -6.98
N PHE A 51 7.90 9.90 -5.70
CA PHE A 51 7.19 10.97 -4.99
C PHE A 51 8.05 12.23 -4.90
N GLN A 52 9.33 12.11 -4.50
CA GLN A 52 10.25 13.24 -4.41
C GLN A 52 10.41 13.94 -5.76
N GLU A 53 10.64 13.17 -6.83
CA GLU A 53 10.76 13.70 -8.19
C GLU A 53 9.45 14.40 -8.64
N ALA A 54 8.29 13.79 -8.44
CA ALA A 54 7.01 14.38 -8.79
C ALA A 54 6.70 15.66 -7.98
N ALA A 55 7.08 15.70 -6.70
CA ALA A 55 6.94 16.87 -5.85
C ALA A 55 7.86 18.03 -6.31
N GLU A 56 9.11 17.72 -6.68
CA GLU A 56 10.04 18.69 -7.25
C GLU A 56 9.52 19.29 -8.58
N GLN A 57 9.03 18.43 -9.49
CA GLN A 57 8.40 18.87 -10.74
C GLN A 57 7.17 19.75 -10.51
N ALA A 58 6.42 19.52 -9.43
CA ALA A 58 5.31 20.36 -9.00
C ALA A 58 5.77 21.67 -8.33
N GLY A 59 7.06 21.95 -8.23
CA GLY A 59 7.62 23.18 -7.64
C GLY A 59 7.71 23.14 -6.12
N GLY A 60 7.78 21.95 -5.51
CA GLY A 60 7.83 21.75 -4.06
C GLY A 60 6.45 21.75 -3.39
N LEU A 61 6.43 21.48 -2.09
CA LEU A 61 5.20 21.36 -1.29
C LEU A 61 5.22 22.22 -0.01
N ASP A 62 6.20 23.14 0.14
CA ASP A 62 6.38 23.94 1.36
C ASP A 62 5.23 24.89 1.65
N ASP A 63 4.50 25.29 0.62
CA ASP A 63 3.32 26.18 0.69
C ASP A 63 1.98 25.42 0.71
N VAL A 64 2.03 24.09 0.79
CA VAL A 64 0.84 23.24 0.84
C VAL A 64 0.35 23.05 2.28
N SER A 65 -0.91 23.35 2.53
CA SER A 65 -1.52 23.30 3.86
C SER A 65 -1.94 21.88 4.28
N ALA A 66 -2.23 21.00 3.32
CA ALA A 66 -2.62 19.62 3.56
C ALA A 66 -2.26 18.72 2.37
N LEU A 67 -1.96 17.45 2.67
CA LEU A 67 -1.64 16.45 1.66
C LEU A 67 -2.40 15.15 1.95
N ALA A 68 -2.89 14.50 0.89
CA ALA A 68 -3.47 13.16 0.97
C ALA A 68 -2.83 12.24 -0.08
N VAL A 69 -2.64 10.98 0.29
CA VAL A 69 -2.05 9.95 -0.58
C VAL A 69 -3.10 8.90 -0.93
N GLY A 70 -3.34 8.72 -2.22
CA GLY A 70 -4.03 7.55 -2.77
C GLY A 70 -3.02 6.69 -3.54
N GLY A 71 -3.36 5.43 -3.78
CA GLY A 71 -2.46 4.55 -4.52
C GLY A 71 -3.05 3.18 -4.79
N GLN A 72 -2.21 2.30 -5.32
CA GLN A 72 -2.61 0.93 -5.60
C GLN A 72 -3.01 0.20 -4.30
N GLN A 73 -4.09 -0.57 -4.40
CA GLN A 73 -4.60 -1.37 -3.29
C GLN A 73 -3.99 -2.79 -3.32
N HIS A 74 -4.12 -3.50 -2.20
CA HIS A 74 -3.76 -4.91 -2.05
C HIS A 74 -2.27 -5.25 -2.22
N GLY A 75 -1.41 -4.30 -2.57
CA GLY A 75 0.03 -4.49 -2.46
C GLY A 75 0.42 -4.77 -1.01
N MET A 76 1.48 -5.54 -0.82
CA MET A 76 1.95 -5.90 0.52
C MET A 76 3.34 -5.34 0.77
N VAL A 77 3.46 -4.39 1.69
CA VAL A 77 4.73 -3.97 2.28
C VAL A 77 4.83 -4.56 3.68
N ILE A 78 5.91 -5.26 3.97
CA ILE A 78 6.19 -5.82 5.29
C ILE A 78 7.41 -5.17 5.91
N LEU A 79 7.28 -4.76 7.17
CA LEU A 79 8.28 -4.01 7.91
C LEU A 79 8.73 -4.77 9.14
N ASP A 80 10.00 -4.63 9.50
CA ASP A 80 10.54 -5.08 10.78
C ASP A 80 10.22 -4.11 11.93
N ASN A 81 10.68 -4.42 13.14
CA ASN A 81 10.44 -3.62 14.33
C ASN A 81 11.19 -2.28 14.35
N GLN A 82 12.07 -2.03 13.38
CA GLN A 82 12.77 -0.76 13.18
C GLN A 82 12.15 0.05 12.03
N GLY A 83 11.16 -0.52 11.35
CA GLY A 83 10.50 0.08 10.19
C GLY A 83 11.23 -0.15 8.86
N ASN A 84 12.24 -1.02 8.83
CA ASN A 84 12.90 -1.38 7.58
C ASN A 84 12.00 -2.30 6.75
N VAL A 85 12.02 -2.11 5.43
CA VAL A 85 11.38 -3.01 4.49
C VAL A 85 12.11 -4.34 4.48
N ILE A 86 11.38 -5.44 4.73
CA ILE A 86 11.97 -6.80 4.85
C ILE A 86 12.29 -7.39 3.47
N ARG A 87 11.47 -7.06 2.47
CA ARG A 87 11.60 -7.54 1.10
C ARG A 87 10.83 -6.61 0.14
N ASP A 88 11.06 -6.78 -1.16
CA ASP A 88 10.26 -6.13 -2.19
C ASP A 88 8.77 -6.35 -1.98
N ALA A 89 7.97 -5.30 -2.16
CA ALA A 89 6.53 -5.36 -2.03
C ALA A 89 5.91 -6.20 -3.14
N MET A 90 5.10 -7.19 -2.78
CA MET A 90 4.29 -7.94 -3.75
C MET A 90 3.09 -7.09 -4.16
N LEU A 91 2.95 -6.78 -5.45
CA LEU A 91 1.89 -5.90 -5.95
C LEU A 91 0.56 -6.64 -6.12
N TRP A 92 -0.51 -5.89 -6.40
CA TRP A 92 -1.86 -6.44 -6.60
C TRP A 92 -1.96 -7.42 -7.78
N ASN A 93 -1.11 -7.25 -8.80
CA ASN A 93 -1.03 -8.09 -10.00
C ASN A 93 -0.09 -9.31 -9.82
N ASP A 94 0.50 -9.49 -8.63
CA ASP A 94 1.21 -10.73 -8.29
C ASP A 94 0.21 -11.84 -7.94
N THR A 95 0.29 -12.95 -8.64
CA THR A 95 -0.61 -14.11 -8.47
C THR A 95 0.03 -15.28 -7.74
N SER A 96 1.27 -15.14 -7.25
CA SER A 96 2.01 -16.21 -6.58
C SER A 96 1.27 -16.81 -5.39
N SER A 97 0.43 -16.03 -4.72
CA SER A 97 -0.35 -16.43 -3.54
C SER A 97 -1.73 -17.05 -3.87
N ALA A 98 -1.98 -17.46 -5.12
CA ALA A 98 -3.23 -18.13 -5.48
C ALA A 98 -3.48 -19.45 -4.70
N PRO A 99 -2.47 -20.32 -4.46
CA PRO A 99 -2.66 -21.49 -3.61
C PRO A 99 -3.10 -21.15 -2.19
N GLN A 100 -2.54 -20.09 -1.59
CA GLN A 100 -2.89 -19.64 -0.25
C GLN A 100 -4.32 -19.08 -0.18
N ALA A 101 -4.79 -18.42 -1.24
CA ALA A 101 -6.18 -17.98 -1.34
C ALA A 101 -7.13 -19.19 -1.32
N ALA A 102 -6.84 -20.24 -2.07
CA ALA A 102 -7.62 -21.48 -2.05
C ALA A 102 -7.60 -22.15 -0.67
N ALA A 103 -6.41 -22.30 -0.08
CA ALA A 103 -6.24 -22.92 1.25
C ALA A 103 -7.00 -22.15 2.35
N LEU A 104 -7.02 -20.82 2.31
CA LEU A 104 -7.78 -20.00 3.27
C LEU A 104 -9.29 -20.22 3.13
N ILE A 105 -9.79 -20.38 1.91
CA ILE A 105 -11.21 -20.71 1.65
C ILE A 105 -11.54 -22.09 2.19
N GLU A 106 -10.74 -23.10 1.84
CA GLU A 106 -10.91 -24.47 2.31
C GLU A 106 -10.91 -24.56 3.83
N LYS A 107 -9.93 -23.91 4.47
CA LYS A 107 -9.79 -23.91 5.93
C LYS A 107 -11.05 -23.38 6.62
N LEU A 108 -11.63 -22.30 6.13
CA LEU A 108 -12.84 -21.72 6.73
C LEU A 108 -14.08 -22.55 6.40
N GLY A 109 -14.08 -23.23 5.27
CA GLY A 109 -15.16 -24.13 4.86
C GLY A 109 -15.12 -25.54 5.46
N ALA A 110 -13.99 -25.95 6.08
CA ALA A 110 -13.80 -27.30 6.61
C ALA A 110 -14.74 -27.64 7.79
N ALA A 111 -15.12 -26.64 8.60
CA ALA A 111 -16.07 -26.86 9.67
C ALA A 111 -17.47 -27.26 9.12
N PRO A 112 -18.23 -28.12 9.82
CA PRO A 112 -19.56 -28.56 9.41
C PRO A 112 -20.47 -27.40 9.02
N ALA A 113 -21.36 -27.66 8.04
CA ALA A 113 -22.34 -26.69 7.61
C ALA A 113 -23.33 -26.38 8.75
N GLN A 114 -23.68 -25.12 8.87
CA GLN A 114 -24.77 -24.64 9.73
C GLN A 114 -26.04 -24.47 8.90
N ASP A 115 -27.17 -24.27 9.55
CA ASP A 115 -28.44 -24.05 8.86
C ASP A 115 -28.35 -22.89 7.86
N GLY A 116 -28.69 -23.17 6.61
CA GLY A 116 -28.65 -22.20 5.51
C GLY A 116 -27.27 -22.01 4.85
N GLU A 117 -26.26 -22.77 5.26
CA GLU A 117 -24.95 -22.77 4.59
C GLU A 117 -24.88 -23.85 3.47
N PRO A 118 -24.05 -23.63 2.43
CA PRO A 118 -23.82 -24.64 1.40
C PRO A 118 -23.21 -25.92 1.97
N GLU A 119 -23.63 -27.06 1.43
CA GLU A 119 -23.02 -28.36 1.73
C GLU A 119 -21.59 -28.47 1.16
N ASP A 120 -21.34 -27.87 0.00
CA ASP A 120 -20.00 -27.82 -0.59
C ASP A 120 -19.05 -26.98 0.27
N PRO A 121 -17.90 -27.55 0.74
CA PRO A 121 -16.95 -26.83 1.61
C PRO A 121 -16.38 -25.57 0.98
N ILE A 122 -16.13 -25.55 -0.32
CA ILE A 122 -15.56 -24.38 -0.99
C ILE A 122 -16.58 -23.24 -1.05
N ALA A 123 -17.83 -23.55 -1.45
CA ALA A 123 -18.91 -22.56 -1.46
C ALA A 123 -19.17 -22.02 -0.05
N ARG A 124 -19.19 -22.90 0.95
CA ARG A 124 -19.31 -22.54 2.38
C ARG A 124 -18.19 -21.65 2.85
N GLY A 125 -16.94 -21.98 2.52
CA GLY A 125 -15.77 -21.16 2.86
C GLY A 125 -15.86 -19.77 2.24
N LYS A 126 -16.22 -19.66 0.96
CA LYS A 126 -16.44 -18.36 0.31
C LYS A 126 -17.54 -17.55 0.99
N GLN A 127 -18.69 -18.19 1.28
CA GLN A 127 -19.80 -17.52 1.96
C GLN A 127 -19.40 -16.98 3.34
N ARG A 128 -18.66 -17.78 4.13
CA ARG A 128 -18.17 -17.38 5.45
C ARG A 128 -17.20 -16.21 5.37
N TRP A 129 -16.28 -16.20 4.39
CA TRP A 129 -15.40 -15.06 4.14
C TRP A 129 -16.20 -13.81 3.78
N VAL A 130 -17.15 -13.90 2.86
CA VAL A 130 -18.00 -12.76 2.46
C VAL A 130 -18.79 -12.23 3.68
N LYS A 131 -19.34 -13.14 4.51
CA LYS A 131 -20.06 -12.75 5.73
C LYS A 131 -19.16 -12.05 6.76
N ALA A 132 -17.90 -12.49 6.89
CA ALA A 132 -16.98 -11.96 7.89
C ALA A 132 -16.34 -10.63 7.49
N VAL A 133 -15.93 -10.48 6.21
CA VAL A 133 -15.11 -9.35 5.76
C VAL A 133 -15.58 -8.71 4.44
N GLY A 134 -16.75 -9.09 3.93
CA GLY A 134 -17.35 -8.53 2.71
C GLY A 134 -16.83 -9.10 1.40
N SER A 135 -15.82 -9.98 1.41
CA SER A 135 -15.26 -10.57 0.19
C SER A 135 -14.59 -11.91 0.45
N SER A 136 -14.42 -12.72 -0.61
CA SER A 136 -13.66 -13.98 -0.55
C SER A 136 -12.20 -13.74 -0.94
N PRO A 137 -11.22 -14.41 -0.32
CA PRO A 137 -9.80 -14.27 -0.64
C PRO A 137 -9.51 -14.57 -2.12
N VAL A 138 -8.67 -13.72 -2.73
CA VAL A 138 -8.09 -13.92 -4.07
C VAL A 138 -6.60 -13.59 -4.02
N ALA A 139 -5.83 -14.06 -4.99
CA ALA A 139 -4.37 -13.89 -5.02
C ALA A 139 -3.89 -12.44 -4.92
N SER A 140 -4.68 -11.48 -5.40
CA SER A 140 -4.32 -10.06 -5.32
C SER A 140 -4.35 -9.50 -3.90
N TYR A 141 -5.05 -10.13 -2.95
CA TYR A 141 -5.23 -9.59 -1.60
C TYR A 141 -3.97 -9.70 -0.73
N THR A 142 -3.72 -8.70 0.07
CA THR A 142 -2.59 -8.64 1.01
C THR A 142 -2.56 -9.86 1.94
N LEU A 143 -3.72 -10.29 2.45
CA LEU A 143 -3.83 -11.46 3.34
C LEU A 143 -3.21 -12.72 2.74
N THR A 144 -3.45 -12.99 1.44
CA THR A 144 -2.93 -14.19 0.78
C THR A 144 -1.42 -14.11 0.56
N LYS A 145 -0.89 -12.90 0.33
CA LYS A 145 0.55 -12.65 0.22
C LYS A 145 1.26 -12.83 1.56
N VAL A 146 0.64 -12.42 2.67
CA VAL A 146 1.14 -12.69 4.02
C VAL A 146 1.22 -14.19 4.27
N ALA A 147 0.18 -14.95 3.90
CA ALA A 147 0.19 -16.42 4.01
C ALA A 147 1.29 -17.04 3.15
N TRP A 148 1.49 -16.53 1.93
CA TRP A 148 2.56 -16.97 1.04
C TRP A 148 3.95 -16.74 1.65
N VAL A 149 4.21 -15.57 2.23
CA VAL A 149 5.48 -15.27 2.91
C VAL A 149 5.69 -16.19 4.11
N ALA A 150 4.64 -16.46 4.90
CA ALA A 150 4.73 -17.36 6.05
C ALA A 150 5.15 -18.78 5.65
N GLU A 151 4.71 -19.27 4.49
CA GLU A 151 5.02 -20.61 3.98
C GLU A 151 6.34 -20.67 3.24
N ASN A 152 6.66 -19.67 2.40
CA ASN A 152 7.79 -19.73 1.48
C ASN A 152 9.03 -18.97 1.95
N GLU A 153 8.85 -18.00 2.86
CA GLU A 153 9.93 -17.16 3.41
C GLU A 153 9.85 -17.10 4.95
N PRO A 154 9.92 -18.22 5.68
CA PRO A 154 9.70 -18.25 7.12
C PRO A 154 10.65 -17.35 7.91
N GLU A 155 11.87 -17.12 7.43
CA GLU A 155 12.83 -16.23 8.08
C GLU A 155 12.45 -14.74 7.91
N ASN A 156 11.81 -14.37 6.80
CA ASN A 156 11.23 -13.05 6.64
C ASN A 156 9.94 -12.90 7.47
N ALA A 157 9.11 -13.94 7.48
CA ALA A 157 7.87 -13.95 8.27
C ALA A 157 8.12 -13.68 9.77
N LYS A 158 9.20 -14.24 10.35
CA LYS A 158 9.59 -14.04 11.76
C LYS A 158 9.96 -12.59 12.08
N LYS A 159 10.36 -11.81 11.09
CA LYS A 159 10.78 -10.41 11.27
C LYS A 159 9.61 -9.43 11.18
N ILE A 160 8.45 -9.86 10.68
CA ILE A 160 7.31 -8.97 10.42
C ILE A 160 6.80 -8.38 11.74
N ALA A 161 6.93 -7.07 11.87
CA ALA A 161 6.35 -6.28 12.95
C ALA A 161 5.15 -5.45 12.47
N ALA A 162 5.11 -5.07 11.19
CA ALA A 162 3.99 -4.35 10.59
C ALA A 162 3.76 -4.78 9.12
N ILE A 163 2.51 -4.65 8.70
CA ILE A 163 2.07 -4.86 7.32
C ILE A 163 1.27 -3.63 6.92
N CYS A 164 1.59 -3.05 5.75
CA CYS A 164 0.88 -1.90 5.22
C CYS A 164 0.69 -2.01 3.71
N LEU A 165 -0.23 -1.22 3.20
CA LEU A 165 -0.45 -1.06 1.76
C LEU A 165 0.55 -0.04 1.19
N PRO A 166 0.78 0.00 -0.13
CA PRO A 166 1.72 0.94 -0.74
C PRO A 166 1.46 2.40 -0.40
N HIS A 167 0.20 2.84 -0.40
CA HIS A 167 -0.17 4.21 -0.06
C HIS A 167 -0.04 4.51 1.45
N ASP A 168 -0.26 3.51 2.31
CA ASP A 168 -0.04 3.65 3.76
C ASP A 168 1.46 3.83 4.05
N TRP A 169 2.31 3.01 3.40
CA TRP A 169 3.75 3.11 3.54
C TRP A 169 4.26 4.48 3.05
N LEU A 170 3.80 4.96 1.89
CA LEU A 170 4.19 6.26 1.39
C LEU A 170 3.71 7.40 2.31
N SER A 171 2.48 7.34 2.80
CA SER A 171 1.93 8.30 3.78
C SER A 171 2.79 8.35 5.05
N TRP A 172 3.17 7.17 5.54
CA TRP A 172 4.03 7.02 6.72
C TRP A 172 5.42 7.64 6.51
N ARG A 173 6.02 7.44 5.32
CA ARG A 173 7.30 8.06 4.94
C ARG A 173 7.18 9.58 4.81
N ILE A 174 6.15 10.09 4.16
CA ILE A 174 5.88 11.54 4.02
C ILE A 174 5.71 12.19 5.40
N ALA A 175 5.07 11.50 6.33
CA ALA A 175 4.91 11.98 7.71
C ALA A 175 6.22 11.95 8.54
N GLY A 176 7.35 11.56 7.94
CA GLY A 176 8.68 11.56 8.57
C GLY A 176 8.95 10.37 9.46
N TYR A 177 8.23 9.26 9.29
CA TYR A 177 8.50 8.01 9.99
C TYR A 177 9.34 7.05 9.14
N GLY A 178 9.95 6.08 9.82
CA GLY A 178 10.78 5.05 9.22
C GLY A 178 12.26 5.44 9.10
N PRO A 179 13.10 4.49 8.65
CA PRO A 179 14.51 4.71 8.49
C PRO A 179 14.78 5.80 7.47
N VAL A 180 15.65 6.74 7.82
CA VAL A 180 16.16 7.77 6.90
C VAL A 180 17.42 7.21 6.26
N ALA A 181 17.50 7.17 4.93
CA ALA A 181 18.72 6.77 4.23
C ALA A 181 19.82 7.81 4.48
N GLU A 182 21.08 7.34 4.50
CA GLU A 182 22.24 8.22 4.69
C GLU A 182 22.27 9.26 3.55
N GLY A 183 22.12 10.55 3.88
CA GLY A 183 22.05 11.66 2.93
C GLY A 183 20.64 12.09 2.52
N GLU A 184 19.59 11.46 3.00
CA GLU A 184 18.21 11.97 2.87
C GLU A 184 17.95 13.02 3.96
N ASP A 185 17.66 14.26 3.53
CA ASP A 185 17.08 15.25 4.44
C ASP A 185 15.66 14.86 4.84
N ALA A 186 15.44 14.64 6.11
CA ALA A 186 14.12 14.36 6.69
C ALA A 186 13.11 15.53 6.56
N LYS A 187 13.42 16.53 5.75
CA LYS A 187 12.71 17.82 5.65
C LYS A 187 11.80 17.91 4.44
N ILE A 188 10.83 17.00 4.30
CA ILE A 188 9.75 17.25 3.34
C ILE A 188 8.56 17.97 4.00
N LEU A 189 8.41 17.86 5.31
CA LEU A 189 7.46 18.65 6.09
C LEU A 189 8.19 19.17 7.33
N ASP A 190 8.54 20.46 7.34
CA ASP A 190 9.01 21.12 8.54
C ASP A 190 7.91 21.05 9.61
N ARG A 191 8.10 20.20 10.63
CA ARG A 191 7.21 20.14 11.78
C ARG A 191 7.39 21.44 12.55
N LYS A 192 6.68 22.48 12.18
CA LYS A 192 6.40 23.57 13.12
C LYS A 192 5.40 23.03 14.13
N SER A 193 5.94 22.62 15.28
CA SER A 193 5.21 22.35 16.51
C SER A 193 4.38 23.54 16.95
#